data_2064bae09ef1dcdaa4851e0a8040805a
#
_entry.id   2064bae09ef1dcdaa4851e0a8040805a
#
_cell.length_a   1.000
_cell.length_b   1.000
_cell.length_c   1.000
_cell.angle_alpha   90.00
_cell.angle_beta   90.00
_cell.angle_gamma   90.00
#
_symmetry.space_group_name_H-M   'P 1'
#
loop_
_entity.id
_entity.type
_entity.pdbx_description
1 polymer ?
#
loop_
_entity_poly.entity_id
_entity_poly.type
_entity_poly.pdbx_seq_one_letter_code
_entity_poly.pdbx_strand_id
1 'polypeptide(L)'
;FRILTKVKYIILLVFVLILPITVVNEIGMGDPFFCKYICPAGILEGGIPLAIADSGIRASLGWLFSWKSCILLAVILLSVFFYRPFCKSICPLGAFYSLFNRISVYRLEVDQQKCTSCKVCSHVCKMDVEVYKTPNHPECIRCGDCVRACPHHAICQTFCMKPSERKEKAGCEK
;
A
#
# COMPACT_ATOMS: atom_id res chain seq x y z
N PHE A 1 -5.40 -8.15 11.60
CA PHE A 1 -4.88 -7.31 10.51
C PHE A 1 -5.47 -7.65 9.13
N ARG A 2 -5.74 -8.92 8.80
CA ARG A 2 -6.34 -9.34 7.49
C ARG A 2 -7.71 -8.69 7.19
N ILE A 3 -8.47 -8.32 8.23
CA ILE A 3 -9.78 -7.63 8.06
C ILE A 3 -9.55 -6.15 7.70
N LEU A 4 -8.58 -5.50 8.34
CA LEU A 4 -8.25 -4.10 8.06
C LEU A 4 -7.77 -3.87 6.62
N THR A 5 -7.08 -4.84 6.01
CA THR A 5 -6.65 -4.72 4.62
C THR A 5 -7.82 -4.72 3.62
N LYS A 6 -8.97 -5.28 4.00
CA LYS A 6 -10.19 -5.21 3.17
C LYS A 6 -10.87 -3.85 3.22
N VAL A 7 -10.71 -3.11 4.32
CA VAL A 7 -11.32 -1.77 4.51
C VAL A 7 -10.86 -0.79 3.43
N LYS A 8 -9.59 -0.83 3.02
CA LYS A 8 -9.07 0.06 1.97
C LYS A 8 -9.77 -0.12 0.61
N TYR A 9 -10.24 -1.35 0.28
CA TYR A 9 -10.99 -1.59 -0.96
C TYR A 9 -12.40 -0.99 -0.89
N ILE A 10 -13.03 -1.05 0.29
CA ILE A 10 -14.32 -0.40 0.53
C ILE A 10 -14.16 1.12 0.45
N ILE A 11 -13.10 1.67 1.05
CA ILE A 11 -12.79 3.10 0.96
C ILE A 11 -12.52 3.51 -0.49
N LEU A 12 -11.78 2.73 -1.25
CA LEU A 12 -11.54 2.99 -2.68
C LEU A 12 -12.87 3.06 -3.44
N LEU A 13 -13.75 2.08 -3.24
CA LEU A 13 -15.03 2.03 -3.95
C LEU A 13 -15.95 3.19 -3.55
N VAL A 14 -16.12 3.43 -2.25
CA VAL A 14 -17.07 4.44 -1.76
C VAL A 14 -16.54 5.86 -1.95
N PHE A 15 -15.35 6.17 -1.41
CA PHE A 15 -14.84 7.55 -1.35
C PHE A 15 -14.18 8.03 -2.65
N VAL A 16 -13.70 7.11 -3.48
CA VAL A 16 -12.99 7.49 -4.71
C VAL A 16 -13.85 7.29 -5.96
N LEU A 17 -14.76 6.29 -5.97
CA LEU A 17 -15.63 6.04 -7.12
C LEU A 17 -17.05 6.56 -6.90
N ILE A 18 -17.75 6.11 -5.86
CA ILE A 18 -19.18 6.41 -5.69
C ILE A 18 -19.41 7.89 -5.33
N LEU A 19 -18.76 8.40 -4.26
CA LEU A 19 -19.00 9.77 -3.79
C LEU A 19 -18.73 10.84 -4.85
N PRO A 20 -17.61 10.85 -5.58
CA PRO A 20 -17.36 11.88 -6.58
C PRO A 20 -18.32 11.83 -7.78
N ILE A 21 -18.95 10.67 -8.02
CA ILE A 21 -19.94 10.53 -9.09
C ILE A 21 -21.31 11.03 -8.62
N THR A 22 -21.67 10.77 -7.34
CA THR A 22 -23.00 11.10 -6.81
C THR A 22 -23.09 12.55 -6.31
N VAL A 23 -21.99 13.08 -5.78
CA VAL A 23 -21.93 14.44 -5.22
C VAL A 23 -21.07 15.29 -6.15
N VAL A 24 -21.70 15.88 -7.13
CA VAL A 24 -21.07 16.77 -8.12
C VAL A 24 -21.36 18.21 -7.71
N ASN A 25 -20.33 19.07 -7.75
CA ASN A 25 -20.48 20.50 -7.52
C ASN A 25 -21.24 21.19 -8.64
N GLU A 26 -21.69 22.44 -8.42
CA GLU A 26 -22.39 23.27 -9.43
C GLU A 26 -21.61 23.44 -10.74
N ILE A 27 -20.29 23.22 -10.71
CA ILE A 27 -19.39 23.30 -11.87
C ILE A 27 -19.26 21.92 -12.58
N GLY A 28 -19.94 20.86 -12.10
CA GLY A 28 -19.88 19.52 -12.71
C GLY A 28 -18.65 18.71 -12.32
N MET A 29 -17.85 19.14 -11.33
CA MET A 29 -16.69 18.38 -10.85
C MET A 29 -16.99 17.67 -9.53
N GLY A 30 -16.60 16.40 -9.40
CA GLY A 30 -16.70 15.64 -8.17
C GLY A 30 -15.63 16.06 -7.16
N ASP A 31 -16.02 16.31 -5.92
CA ASP A 31 -15.07 16.63 -4.83
C ASP A 31 -14.23 15.40 -4.46
N PRO A 32 -12.91 15.53 -4.28
CA PRO A 32 -12.05 14.45 -3.81
C PRO A 32 -12.20 14.24 -2.30
N PHE A 33 -13.30 13.64 -1.87
CA PHE A 33 -13.66 13.50 -0.45
C PHE A 33 -12.57 12.84 0.40
N PHE A 34 -11.91 11.80 -0.10
CA PHE A 34 -10.85 11.14 0.63
C PHE A 34 -9.67 12.07 0.89
N CYS A 35 -9.21 12.80 -0.13
CA CYS A 35 -8.09 13.74 0.00
C CYS A 35 -8.45 14.94 0.86
N LYS A 36 -9.73 15.38 0.80
CA LYS A 36 -10.22 16.56 1.53
C LYS A 36 -10.34 16.29 3.03
N TYR A 37 -10.77 15.10 3.46
CA TYR A 37 -11.12 14.83 4.87
C TYR A 37 -10.19 13.84 5.58
N ILE A 38 -9.60 12.87 4.88
CA ILE A 38 -8.92 11.72 5.51
C ILE A 38 -7.41 11.70 5.21
N CYS A 39 -7.00 12.11 3.99
CA CYS A 39 -5.61 11.96 3.58
C CYS A 39 -4.67 12.94 4.31
N PRO A 40 -3.67 12.44 5.07
CA PRO A 40 -2.72 13.29 5.76
C PRO A 40 -1.65 13.89 4.84
N ALA A 41 -1.42 13.30 3.64
CA ALA A 41 -0.38 13.76 2.71
C ALA A 41 -0.61 15.22 2.27
N GLY A 42 -1.86 15.61 2.00
CA GLY A 42 -2.18 16.96 1.57
C GLY A 42 -1.87 18.04 2.62
N ILE A 43 -1.93 17.72 3.92
CA ILE A 43 -1.53 18.68 4.95
C ILE A 43 -0.01 18.70 5.13
N LEU A 44 0.65 17.56 5.00
CA LEU A 44 2.10 17.46 5.13
C LEU A 44 2.82 18.18 3.99
N GLU A 45 2.39 17.96 2.75
CA GLU A 45 3.04 18.49 1.55
C GLU A 45 2.59 19.90 1.17
N GLY A 46 1.32 20.23 1.43
CA GLY A 46 0.73 21.52 1.06
C GLY A 46 0.36 22.41 2.25
N GLY A 47 -0.42 21.90 3.19
CA GLY A 47 -0.98 22.69 4.26
C GLY A 47 0.06 23.31 5.21
N ILE A 48 1.04 22.52 5.65
CA ILE A 48 2.08 22.99 6.58
C ILE A 48 3.06 23.94 5.88
N PRO A 49 3.66 23.65 4.72
CA PRO A 49 4.55 24.58 4.04
C PRO A 49 3.87 25.91 3.72
N LEU A 50 2.61 25.86 3.25
CA LEU A 50 1.85 27.05 2.91
C LEU A 50 1.52 27.90 4.13
N ALA A 51 1.15 27.28 5.25
CA ALA A 51 0.89 27.97 6.52
C ALA A 51 2.16 28.61 7.11
N ILE A 52 3.34 28.09 6.81
CA ILE A 52 4.61 28.69 7.23
C ILE A 52 4.98 29.86 6.33
N ALA A 53 4.76 29.73 5.01
CA ALA A 53 5.17 30.73 4.02
C ALA A 53 4.30 32.00 4.07
N ASP A 54 3.01 31.89 4.35
CA ASP A 54 2.06 33.00 4.30
C ASP A 54 1.25 33.16 5.61
N SER A 55 1.38 34.34 6.22
CA SER A 55 0.69 34.70 7.44
C SER A 55 -0.83 34.91 7.24
N GLY A 56 -1.24 35.32 6.05
CA GLY A 56 -2.66 35.49 5.70
C GLY A 56 -3.40 34.15 5.64
N ILE A 57 -2.77 33.13 5.07
CA ILE A 57 -3.28 31.76 5.02
C ILE A 57 -3.36 31.17 6.42
N ARG A 58 -2.36 31.43 7.27
CA ARG A 58 -2.36 31.00 8.68
C ARG A 58 -3.57 31.55 9.45
N ALA A 59 -3.96 32.79 9.21
CA ALA A 59 -5.11 33.39 9.85
C ALA A 59 -6.45 32.78 9.39
N SER A 60 -6.50 32.21 8.18
CA SER A 60 -7.68 31.58 7.59
C SER A 60 -7.78 30.07 7.84
N LEU A 61 -6.83 29.48 8.59
CA LEU A 61 -6.83 28.06 8.94
C LEU A 61 -8.05 27.71 9.81
N GLY A 62 -8.98 26.94 9.25
CA GLY A 62 -10.20 26.54 9.93
C GLY A 62 -10.11 25.16 10.62
N TRP A 63 -11.24 24.71 11.13
CA TRP A 63 -11.43 23.42 11.78
C TRP A 63 -10.86 22.22 11.00
N LEU A 64 -10.98 22.25 9.68
CA LEU A 64 -10.49 21.18 8.79
C LEU A 64 -8.97 20.98 8.88
N PHE A 65 -8.22 22.06 9.06
CA PHE A 65 -6.77 21.99 9.23
C PHE A 65 -6.40 21.30 10.56
N SER A 66 -7.06 21.68 11.67
CA SER A 66 -6.86 21.03 12.97
C SER A 66 -7.21 19.55 12.93
N TRP A 67 -8.33 19.19 12.31
CA TRP A 67 -8.76 17.81 12.11
C TRP A 67 -7.72 16.99 11.39
N LYS A 68 -7.24 17.47 10.26
CA LYS A 68 -6.20 16.79 9.47
C LYS A 68 -4.85 16.72 10.18
N SER A 69 -4.49 17.75 10.95
CA SER A 69 -3.27 17.75 11.77
C SER A 69 -3.33 16.65 12.83
N CYS A 70 -4.49 16.45 13.44
CA CYS A 70 -4.70 15.36 14.40
C CYS A 70 -4.54 13.98 13.73
N ILE A 71 -5.11 13.80 12.53
CA ILE A 71 -4.95 12.56 11.76
C ILE A 71 -3.48 12.33 11.40
N LEU A 72 -2.77 13.38 10.96
CA LEU A 72 -1.34 13.29 10.62
C LEU A 72 -0.53 12.86 11.85
N LEU A 73 -0.76 13.48 13.00
CA LEU A 73 -0.08 13.13 14.25
C LEU A 73 -0.35 11.67 14.64
N ALA A 74 -1.60 11.23 14.58
CA ALA A 74 -1.98 9.86 14.85
C ALA A 74 -1.27 8.86 13.91
N VAL A 75 -1.19 9.18 12.61
CA VAL A 75 -0.47 8.34 11.63
C VAL A 75 1.02 8.28 11.91
N ILE A 76 1.65 9.41 12.31
CA ILE A 76 3.07 9.45 12.68
C ILE A 76 3.31 8.56 13.90
N LEU A 77 2.52 8.70 14.96
CA LEU A 77 2.63 7.88 16.16
C LEU A 77 2.43 6.38 15.87
N LEU A 78 1.42 6.03 15.08
CA LEU A 78 1.20 4.65 14.65
C LEU A 78 2.33 4.10 13.80
N SER A 79 3.02 4.94 13.02
CA SER A 79 4.13 4.53 12.16
C SER A 79 5.38 4.12 12.94
N VAL A 80 5.49 4.56 14.20
CA VAL A 80 6.57 4.12 15.11
C VAL A 80 6.39 2.65 15.50
N PHE A 81 5.14 2.23 15.71
CA PHE A 81 4.82 0.86 16.15
C PHE A 81 4.56 -0.12 15.00
N PHE A 82 3.99 0.36 13.91
CA PHE A 82 3.57 -0.47 12.78
C PHE A 82 4.20 0.01 11.48
N TYR A 83 4.67 -0.93 10.68
CA TYR A 83 5.19 -0.60 9.35
C TYR A 83 4.08 -0.15 8.41
N ARG A 84 4.11 1.11 7.99
CA ARG A 84 3.16 1.74 7.04
C ARG A 84 1.68 1.50 7.36
N PRO A 85 1.19 1.85 8.57
CA PRO A 85 -0.17 1.50 9.01
C PRO A 85 -1.25 2.11 8.11
N PHE A 86 -1.10 3.38 7.71
CA PHE A 86 -2.05 4.08 6.86
C PHE A 86 -2.14 3.48 5.45
N CYS A 87 -0.99 3.21 4.82
CA CYS A 87 -0.96 2.65 3.47
C CYS A 87 -1.50 1.22 3.41
N LYS A 88 -1.31 0.45 4.50
CA LYS A 88 -1.76 -0.95 4.60
C LYS A 88 -3.26 -1.07 4.81
N SER A 89 -3.89 -0.15 5.57
CA SER A 89 -5.27 -0.30 6.04
C SER A 89 -6.29 0.66 5.42
N ILE A 90 -5.91 1.93 5.17
CA ILE A 90 -6.85 3.01 4.84
C ILE A 90 -6.63 3.57 3.43
N CYS A 91 -5.38 3.61 2.95
CA CYS A 91 -5.06 4.31 1.72
C CYS A 91 -5.67 3.64 0.47
N PRO A 92 -6.55 4.31 -0.29
CA PRO A 92 -7.14 3.77 -1.52
C PRO A 92 -6.11 3.58 -2.63
N LEU A 93 -5.05 4.41 -2.66
CA LEU A 93 -3.96 4.25 -3.60
C LEU A 93 -3.22 2.92 -3.38
N GLY A 94 -3.04 2.50 -2.11
CA GLY A 94 -2.50 1.19 -1.76
C GLY A 94 -3.40 0.04 -2.23
N ALA A 95 -4.73 0.22 -2.21
CA ALA A 95 -5.67 -0.76 -2.75
C ALA A 95 -5.57 -0.84 -4.28
N PHE A 96 -5.47 0.31 -4.96
CA PHE A 96 -5.31 0.38 -6.41
C PHE A 96 -4.04 -0.34 -6.87
N TYR A 97 -2.89 -0.05 -6.28
CA TYR A 97 -1.64 -0.74 -6.61
C TYR A 97 -1.68 -2.24 -6.32
N SER A 98 -2.39 -2.68 -5.29
CA SER A 98 -2.51 -4.09 -4.97
C SER A 98 -3.26 -4.89 -6.05
N LEU A 99 -4.22 -4.27 -6.75
CA LEU A 99 -4.91 -4.88 -7.90
C LEU A 99 -3.93 -5.16 -9.05
N PHE A 100 -3.04 -4.20 -9.36
CA PHE A 100 -2.04 -4.35 -10.41
C PHE A 100 -0.92 -5.33 -10.05
N ASN A 101 -0.74 -5.64 -8.78
CA ASN A 101 0.26 -6.62 -8.35
C ASN A 101 0.04 -8.02 -8.95
N ARG A 102 -1.19 -8.36 -9.33
CA ARG A 102 -1.54 -9.60 -10.04
C ARG A 102 -1.00 -9.64 -11.47
N ILE A 103 -0.93 -8.49 -12.14
CA ILE A 103 -0.59 -8.37 -13.57
C ILE A 103 0.90 -8.04 -13.75
N SER A 104 1.60 -7.70 -12.68
CA SER A 104 2.98 -7.27 -12.72
C SER A 104 3.91 -8.32 -13.34
N VAL A 105 4.81 -7.84 -14.18
CA VAL A 105 5.85 -8.60 -14.87
C VAL A 105 6.91 -9.13 -13.89
N TYR A 106 7.26 -8.31 -12.90
CA TYR A 106 8.20 -8.70 -11.84
C TYR A 106 7.48 -9.53 -10.79
N ARG A 107 7.92 -10.76 -10.56
CA ARG A 107 7.28 -11.75 -9.69
C ARG A 107 8.27 -12.44 -8.77
N LEU A 108 7.74 -12.95 -7.66
CA LEU A 108 8.44 -13.88 -6.79
C LEU A 108 8.01 -15.30 -7.14
N GLU A 109 8.95 -16.20 -7.27
CA GLU A 109 8.72 -17.63 -7.47
C GLU A 109 9.35 -18.41 -6.32
N VAL A 110 8.67 -19.48 -5.90
CA VAL A 110 9.11 -20.35 -4.80
C VAL A 110 9.32 -21.74 -5.38
N ASP A 111 10.56 -22.20 -5.32
CA ASP A 111 10.91 -23.57 -5.68
C ASP A 111 10.41 -24.53 -4.59
N GLN A 112 9.39 -25.31 -4.90
CA GLN A 112 8.78 -26.26 -3.97
C GLN A 112 9.71 -27.41 -3.58
N GLN A 113 10.70 -27.74 -4.40
CA GLN A 113 11.64 -28.82 -4.10
C GLN A 113 12.69 -28.40 -3.06
N LYS A 114 13.08 -27.11 -3.07
CA LYS A 114 14.02 -26.53 -2.12
C LYS A 114 13.34 -25.97 -0.87
N CYS A 115 12.02 -25.76 -0.92
CA CYS A 115 11.27 -25.13 0.16
C CYS A 115 10.90 -26.13 1.25
N THR A 116 11.51 -25.99 2.43
CA THR A 116 11.21 -26.81 3.61
C THR A 116 10.04 -26.29 4.45
N SER A 117 9.32 -25.28 3.97
CA SER A 117 8.19 -24.62 4.68
C SER A 117 8.56 -24.14 6.11
N CYS A 118 9.78 -23.73 6.34
CA CYS A 118 10.31 -23.27 7.64
C CYS A 118 9.73 -21.93 8.13
N LYS A 119 8.91 -21.24 7.31
CA LYS A 119 8.21 -19.98 7.61
C LYS A 119 9.11 -18.76 7.90
N VAL A 120 10.42 -18.84 7.79
CA VAL A 120 11.34 -17.72 8.01
C VAL A 120 10.97 -16.54 7.11
N CYS A 121 10.63 -16.79 5.85
CA CYS A 121 10.20 -15.77 4.89
C CYS A 121 8.92 -15.02 5.32
N SER A 122 8.00 -15.67 6.05
CA SER A 122 6.81 -15.02 6.60
C SER A 122 7.12 -14.18 7.83
N HIS A 123 8.04 -14.60 8.69
CA HIS A 123 8.45 -13.85 9.88
C HIS A 123 9.16 -12.54 9.52
N VAL A 124 9.99 -12.56 8.48
CA VAL A 124 10.72 -11.37 8.01
C VAL A 124 9.82 -10.43 7.20
N CYS A 125 8.65 -10.91 6.76
CA CYS A 125 7.76 -10.14 5.90
C CYS A 125 7.08 -8.99 6.66
N LYS A 126 7.46 -7.74 6.37
CA LYS A 126 6.86 -6.52 6.96
C LYS A 126 5.37 -6.34 6.62
N MET A 127 4.89 -7.05 5.59
CA MET A 127 3.49 -7.00 5.14
C MET A 127 2.65 -8.18 5.64
N ASP A 128 3.19 -9.06 6.49
CA ASP A 128 2.54 -10.27 7.03
C ASP A 128 1.99 -11.22 5.94
N VAL A 129 2.72 -11.34 4.81
CA VAL A 129 2.36 -12.23 3.72
C VAL A 129 3.00 -13.59 3.90
N GLU A 130 2.22 -14.67 3.76
CA GLU A 130 2.74 -16.04 3.73
C GLU A 130 3.36 -16.35 2.36
N VAL A 131 4.59 -15.86 2.13
CA VAL A 131 5.26 -15.90 0.82
C VAL A 131 5.43 -17.33 0.30
N TYR A 132 5.66 -18.30 1.17
CA TYR A 132 5.83 -19.71 0.80
C TYR A 132 4.56 -20.36 0.23
N LYS A 133 3.36 -19.82 0.58
CA LYS A 133 2.07 -20.26 0.02
C LYS A 133 1.61 -19.40 -1.15
N THR A 134 1.75 -18.07 -1.00
CA THR A 134 1.25 -17.08 -1.96
C THR A 134 2.31 -16.04 -2.26
N PRO A 135 3.33 -16.37 -3.10
CA PRO A 135 4.46 -15.49 -3.36
C PRO A 135 4.06 -14.16 -4.01
N ASN A 136 3.00 -14.15 -4.82
CA ASN A 136 2.49 -12.95 -5.50
C ASN A 136 1.18 -12.44 -4.88
N HIS A 137 1.13 -12.40 -3.54
CA HIS A 137 -0.02 -11.84 -2.84
C HIS A 137 -0.22 -10.35 -3.20
N PRO A 138 -1.46 -9.86 -3.36
CA PRO A 138 -1.73 -8.45 -3.68
C PRO A 138 -1.05 -7.45 -2.75
N GLU A 139 -0.90 -7.78 -1.47
CA GLU A 139 -0.25 -6.92 -0.47
C GLU A 139 1.30 -6.99 -0.49
N CYS A 140 1.90 -7.82 -1.33
CA CYS A 140 3.35 -7.95 -1.40
C CYS A 140 3.97 -6.74 -2.10
N ILE A 141 4.85 -6.01 -1.39
CA ILE A 141 5.61 -4.87 -1.92
C ILE A 141 6.91 -5.27 -2.62
N ARG A 142 7.19 -6.56 -2.69
CA ARG A 142 8.38 -7.13 -3.37
C ARG A 142 9.71 -6.53 -2.93
N CYS A 143 9.85 -6.25 -1.64
CA CYS A 143 11.08 -5.69 -1.06
C CYS A 143 12.30 -6.60 -1.14
N GLY A 144 12.10 -7.92 -1.35
CA GLY A 144 13.19 -8.90 -1.45
C GLY A 144 13.71 -9.42 -0.10
N ASP A 145 13.20 -8.95 1.03
CA ASP A 145 13.67 -9.39 2.36
C ASP A 145 13.47 -10.89 2.56
N CYS A 146 12.38 -11.47 2.05
CA CYS A 146 12.12 -12.90 2.09
C CYS A 146 13.11 -13.73 1.25
N VAL A 147 13.61 -13.17 0.14
CA VAL A 147 14.62 -13.81 -0.71
C VAL A 147 15.95 -13.89 0.03
N ARG A 148 16.36 -12.76 0.66
CA ARG A 148 17.61 -12.69 1.44
C ARG A 148 17.59 -13.57 2.68
N ALA A 149 16.44 -13.68 3.33
CA ALA A 149 16.27 -14.43 4.57
C ALA A 149 16.07 -15.94 4.36
N CYS A 150 15.90 -16.42 3.13
CA CYS A 150 15.67 -17.82 2.84
C CYS A 150 16.96 -18.63 2.95
N PRO A 151 17.12 -19.53 3.97
CA PRO A 151 18.36 -20.31 4.13
C PRO A 151 18.58 -21.31 3.01
N HIS A 152 17.51 -21.75 2.34
CA HIS A 152 17.57 -22.74 1.26
C HIS A 152 17.58 -22.11 -0.14
N HIS A 153 17.64 -20.77 -0.25
CA HIS A 153 17.57 -20.05 -1.52
C HIS A 153 16.41 -20.51 -2.43
N ALA A 154 15.29 -20.90 -1.82
CA ALA A 154 14.12 -21.39 -2.51
C ALA A 154 13.23 -20.30 -3.12
N ILE A 155 13.51 -19.01 -2.86
CA ILE A 155 12.71 -17.88 -3.34
C ILE A 155 13.55 -17.06 -4.32
N CYS A 156 13.02 -16.86 -5.50
CA CYS A 156 13.68 -16.11 -6.58
C CYS A 156 12.83 -14.94 -7.05
N GLN A 157 13.51 -13.96 -7.61
CA GLN A 157 12.91 -12.83 -8.30
C GLN A 157 13.03 -13.07 -9.80
N THR A 158 11.90 -13.16 -10.50
CA THR A 158 11.84 -13.43 -11.93
C THR A 158 11.12 -12.33 -12.68
N PHE A 159 11.60 -12.03 -13.89
CA PHE A 159 10.93 -11.18 -14.85
C PHE A 159 10.24 -12.07 -15.89
N CYS A 160 8.92 -12.21 -15.80
CA CYS A 160 8.14 -13.07 -16.68
C CYS A 160 7.13 -12.25 -17.48
N MET A 161 7.37 -12.11 -18.79
CA MET A 161 6.48 -11.38 -19.70
C MET A 161 5.30 -12.23 -20.19
N LYS A 162 5.42 -13.56 -20.24
CA LYS A 162 4.38 -14.46 -20.74
C LYS A 162 4.04 -15.58 -19.75
N PRO A 163 2.75 -15.94 -19.62
CA PRO A 163 2.33 -17.06 -18.77
C PRO A 163 2.83 -18.44 -19.24
N SER A 164 3.22 -18.58 -20.50
CA SER A 164 3.73 -19.83 -21.10
C SER A 164 5.17 -20.16 -20.69
N GLU A 165 5.99 -19.16 -20.34
CA GLU A 165 7.39 -19.37 -19.91
C GLU A 165 7.51 -19.78 -18.44
N ARG A 166 6.37 -19.89 -17.73
CA ARG A 166 6.30 -20.20 -16.31
C ARG A 166 6.87 -21.57 -15.92
N LYS A 167 6.90 -22.53 -16.85
CA LYS A 167 7.33 -23.92 -16.58
C LYS A 167 8.81 -24.19 -16.81
N GLU A 168 9.48 -23.36 -17.61
CA GLU A 168 10.83 -23.65 -18.08
C GLU A 168 11.94 -22.98 -17.25
N LYS A 169 11.61 -21.90 -16.49
CA LYS A 169 12.58 -21.16 -15.66
C LYS A 169 12.38 -21.33 -14.16
N ALA A 170 11.83 -22.45 -13.71
CA ALA A 170 11.64 -22.75 -12.29
C ALA A 170 12.95 -23.16 -11.56
N GLY A 171 14.11 -22.81 -12.10
CA GLY A 171 15.39 -22.96 -11.45
C GLY A 171 15.89 -21.60 -10.95
N CYS A 172 16.00 -21.42 -9.63
CA CYS A 172 16.76 -20.33 -9.05
C CYS A 172 18.24 -20.48 -9.41
N GLU A 173 18.68 -19.99 -10.55
CA GLU A 173 20.11 -19.84 -10.84
C GLU A 173 20.67 -18.70 -10.01
N LYS A 174 21.88 -18.93 -9.48
CA LYS A 174 22.65 -18.01 -8.62
C LYS A 174 23.03 -16.73 -9.34
#